data_c7c597b9c017473bb0037ba61012d4f3
#
_entry.id   c7c597b9c017473bb0037ba61012d4f3
#
_cell.length_a   1.000
_cell.length_b   1.000
_cell.length_c   1.000
_cell.angle_alpha   90.00
_cell.angle_beta   90.00
_cell.angle_gamma   90.00
#
_symmetry.space_group_name_H-M   'P 1'
#
loop_
_entity.id
_entity.type
_entity.pdbx_description
1 polymer ?
#
loop_
_entity_poly.entity_id
_entity_poly.type
_entity_poly.pdbx_seq_one_letter_code
_entity_poly.pdbx_strand_id
1 'polypeptide(L)'
;MTTNPKPAYQRILLKLSGEALQGEEGFGIDPAVLDRMAQEVKELVELGVQVGVVIGGGNLFRGAGLAEAGMNRVVGDHMGMLATVMNGLAMRDALHRAYVNARVMSAIPLKGVCVTTTIGQTLSANFVKAEW
;
A
#
# COMPACT_ATOMS: atom_id res chain seq x y z
N MET A 1 35.87 -4.78 6.32
CA MET A 1 34.60 -5.49 6.29
C MET A 1 33.51 -4.61 6.87
N THR A 2 32.60 -4.16 6.00
CA THR A 2 31.39 -3.50 6.46
C THR A 2 30.41 -4.57 6.93
N THR A 3 30.28 -4.76 8.23
CA THR A 3 29.19 -5.55 8.78
C THR A 3 27.91 -4.76 8.59
N ASN A 4 26.95 -5.31 7.82
CA ASN A 4 25.62 -4.73 7.78
C ASN A 4 25.07 -4.64 9.21
N PRO A 5 24.61 -3.47 9.66
CA PRO A 5 24.05 -3.36 10.99
C PRO A 5 22.85 -4.32 11.11
N LYS A 6 22.79 -5.03 12.23
CA LYS A 6 21.65 -5.88 12.52
C LYS A 6 20.40 -4.99 12.65
N PRO A 7 19.31 -5.27 11.93
CA PRO A 7 18.11 -4.46 12.05
C PRO A 7 17.54 -4.50 13.47
N ALA A 8 17.05 -3.35 13.95
CA ALA A 8 16.46 -3.24 15.28
C ALA A 8 15.16 -4.06 15.41
N TYR A 9 14.44 -4.23 14.31
CA TYR A 9 13.18 -4.96 14.26
C TYR A 9 13.21 -6.00 13.16
N GLN A 10 12.66 -7.18 13.41
CA GLN A 10 12.56 -8.26 12.43
C GLN A 10 11.30 -8.13 11.56
N ARG A 11 10.30 -7.40 12.02
CA ARG A 11 9.03 -7.19 11.33
C ARG A 11 8.53 -5.79 11.60
N ILE A 12 8.15 -5.09 10.54
CA ILE A 12 7.64 -3.73 10.64
C ILE A 12 6.35 -3.56 9.84
N LEU A 13 5.54 -2.63 10.29
CA LEU A 13 4.34 -2.20 9.58
C LEU A 13 4.50 -0.71 9.26
N LEU A 14 4.56 -0.39 7.96
CA LEU A 14 4.63 0.98 7.48
C LEU A 14 3.24 1.46 7.11
N LYS A 15 2.80 2.54 7.72
CA LYS A 15 1.55 3.20 7.35
C LYS A 15 1.87 4.42 6.48
N LEU A 16 1.33 4.44 5.26
CA LEU A 16 1.53 5.52 4.30
C LEU A 16 0.19 6.14 3.94
N SER A 17 0.14 7.48 3.89
CA SER A 17 -1.02 8.14 3.31
C SER A 17 -0.99 7.99 1.78
N GLY A 18 -2.16 8.00 1.13
CA GLY A 18 -2.21 7.94 -0.33
C GLY A 18 -1.46 9.10 -0.98
N GLU A 19 -1.47 10.26 -0.34
CA GLU A 19 -0.77 11.46 -0.82
C GLU A 19 0.74 11.24 -0.95
N ALA A 20 1.32 10.29 -0.23
CA ALA A 20 2.74 9.96 -0.37
C ALA A 20 3.10 9.40 -1.76
N LEU A 21 2.10 8.94 -2.54
CA LEU A 21 2.29 8.46 -3.91
C LEU A 21 2.15 9.54 -4.96
N GLN A 22 1.75 10.74 -4.58
CA GLN A 22 1.65 11.87 -5.49
C GLN A 22 3.03 12.39 -5.85
N GLY A 23 3.18 12.85 -7.09
CA GLY A 23 4.28 13.68 -7.48
C GLY A 23 3.94 15.16 -7.31
N GLU A 24 4.51 15.99 -8.16
CA GLU A 24 4.33 17.44 -8.12
C GLU A 24 2.89 17.89 -8.46
N GLU A 25 2.14 17.07 -9.18
CA GLU A 25 0.79 17.42 -9.63
C GLU A 25 -0.28 17.38 -8.52
N GLY A 26 0.05 16.80 -7.36
CA GLY A 26 -0.87 16.75 -6.22
C GLY A 26 -2.07 15.83 -6.40
N PHE A 27 -2.04 14.93 -7.38
CA PHE A 27 -3.07 13.94 -7.66
C PHE A 27 -2.46 12.70 -8.34
N GLY A 28 -3.08 11.55 -8.09
CA GLY A 28 -2.72 10.32 -8.78
C GLY A 28 -1.51 9.62 -8.18
N ILE A 29 -0.89 8.78 -9.00
CA ILE A 29 0.28 7.99 -8.66
C ILE A 29 1.43 8.42 -9.54
N ASP A 30 2.52 8.90 -8.93
CA ASP A 30 3.75 9.21 -9.65
C ASP A 30 4.61 7.95 -9.76
N PRO A 31 4.90 7.45 -10.97
CA PRO A 31 5.70 6.24 -11.13
C PRO A 31 7.10 6.33 -10.52
N ALA A 32 7.74 7.49 -10.57
CA ALA A 32 9.09 7.67 -10.00
C ALA A 32 9.07 7.59 -8.47
N VAL A 33 8.05 8.17 -7.84
CA VAL A 33 7.84 8.07 -6.39
C VAL A 33 7.60 6.62 -5.98
N LEU A 34 6.74 5.93 -6.72
CA LEU A 34 6.39 4.54 -6.46
C LEU A 34 7.61 3.63 -6.56
N ASP A 35 8.42 3.80 -7.59
CA ASP A 35 9.64 3.00 -7.79
C ASP A 35 10.68 3.27 -6.71
N ARG A 36 10.83 4.51 -6.28
CA ARG A 36 11.72 4.88 -5.18
C ARG A 36 11.30 4.21 -3.87
N MET A 37 10.00 4.25 -3.55
CA MET A 37 9.46 3.59 -2.37
C MET A 37 9.68 2.07 -2.41
N ALA A 38 9.51 1.46 -3.58
CA ALA A 38 9.75 0.03 -3.76
C ALA A 38 11.22 -0.33 -3.50
N GLN A 39 12.15 0.51 -3.93
CA GLN A 39 13.58 0.31 -3.65
C GLN A 39 13.90 0.43 -2.15
N GLU A 40 13.28 1.38 -1.46
CA GLU A 40 13.45 1.52 -0.01
C GLU A 40 12.93 0.30 0.75
N VAL A 41 11.78 -0.23 0.36
CA VAL A 41 11.25 -1.47 0.93
C VAL A 41 12.17 -2.66 0.62
N LYS A 42 12.69 -2.73 -0.60
CA LYS A 42 13.65 -3.78 -1.00
C LYS A 42 14.88 -3.81 -0.10
N GLU A 43 15.44 -2.65 0.21
CA GLU A 43 16.59 -2.56 1.12
C GLU A 43 16.29 -3.18 2.48
N LEU A 44 15.10 -2.92 3.03
CA LEU A 44 14.67 -3.52 4.30
C LEU A 44 14.52 -5.04 4.19
N VAL A 45 13.93 -5.53 3.13
CA VAL A 45 13.73 -6.96 2.89
C VAL A 45 15.08 -7.67 2.75
N GLU A 46 16.04 -7.06 2.06
CA GLU A 46 17.41 -7.62 1.92
C GLU A 46 18.15 -7.69 3.25
N LEU A 47 17.80 -6.85 4.22
CA LEU A 47 18.31 -6.93 5.59
C LEU A 47 17.64 -8.03 6.42
N GLY A 48 16.68 -8.76 5.86
CA GLY A 48 15.93 -9.81 6.54
C GLY A 48 14.70 -9.32 7.31
N VAL A 49 14.27 -8.07 7.08
CA VAL A 49 13.07 -7.53 7.71
C VAL A 49 11.83 -7.93 6.93
N GLN A 50 10.81 -8.42 7.60
CA GLN A 50 9.48 -8.61 7.02
C GLN A 50 8.72 -7.28 7.04
N VAL A 51 8.18 -6.86 5.90
CA VAL A 51 7.57 -5.55 5.75
C VAL A 51 6.09 -5.69 5.39
N GLY A 52 5.23 -5.09 6.19
CA GLY A 52 3.84 -4.83 5.83
C GLY A 52 3.69 -3.35 5.50
N VAL A 53 2.98 -3.04 4.42
CA VAL A 53 2.66 -1.67 4.04
C VAL A 53 1.15 -1.50 4.07
N VAL A 54 0.69 -0.50 4.83
CA VAL A 54 -0.71 -0.09 4.88
C VAL A 54 -0.81 1.25 4.17
N ILE A 55 -1.69 1.35 3.17
CA ILE A 55 -1.73 2.52 2.30
C ILE A 55 -3.16 3.05 2.14
N GLY A 56 -3.32 4.37 2.26
CA GLY A 56 -4.59 5.06 2.04
C GLY A 56 -4.84 5.39 0.57
N GLY A 57 -5.95 6.03 0.27
CA GLY A 57 -6.41 6.34 -1.09
C GLY A 57 -6.59 7.82 -1.42
N GLY A 58 -6.15 8.72 -0.55
CA GLY A 58 -6.43 10.16 -0.67
C GLY A 58 -5.81 10.86 -1.89
N ASN A 59 -4.85 10.24 -2.56
CA ASN A 59 -4.29 10.72 -3.82
C ASN A 59 -5.22 10.50 -5.02
N LEU A 60 -6.13 9.55 -4.93
CA LEU A 60 -7.05 9.19 -6.01
C LEU A 60 -8.47 9.68 -5.76
N PHE A 61 -8.91 9.69 -4.49
CA PHE A 61 -10.28 10.00 -4.16
C PHE A 61 -10.41 10.54 -2.73
N ARG A 62 -11.16 11.64 -2.59
CA ARG A 62 -11.52 12.23 -1.30
C ARG A 62 -13.03 12.37 -1.20
N GLY A 63 -13.67 11.42 -0.49
CA GLY A 63 -15.12 11.34 -0.37
C GLY A 63 -15.78 12.52 0.35
N ALA A 64 -15.06 13.17 1.28
CA ALA A 64 -15.62 14.27 2.06
C ALA A 64 -16.09 15.44 1.18
N GLY A 65 -15.25 15.87 0.24
CA GLY A 65 -15.59 16.97 -0.67
C GLY A 65 -16.77 16.64 -1.60
N LEU A 66 -16.87 15.39 -2.03
CA LEU A 66 -17.99 14.95 -2.87
C LEU A 66 -19.29 14.77 -2.07
N ALA A 67 -19.19 14.37 -0.81
CA ALA A 67 -20.35 14.29 0.08
C ALA A 67 -20.93 15.69 0.34
N GLU A 68 -20.08 16.70 0.53
CA GLU A 68 -20.52 18.09 0.64
C GLU A 68 -21.21 18.60 -0.64
N ALA A 69 -20.80 18.10 -1.81
CA ALA A 69 -21.41 18.42 -3.10
C ALA A 69 -22.68 17.60 -3.42
N GLY A 70 -23.16 16.77 -2.50
CA GLY A 70 -24.42 16.04 -2.63
C GLY A 70 -24.26 14.55 -2.91
N MET A 71 -23.05 13.99 -2.97
CA MET A 71 -22.85 12.54 -3.12
C MET A 71 -23.27 11.81 -1.83
N ASN A 72 -23.87 10.65 -1.98
CA ASN A 72 -24.18 9.80 -0.85
C ASN A 72 -22.87 9.37 -0.14
N ARG A 73 -22.80 9.57 1.17
CA ARG A 73 -21.59 9.30 1.97
C ARG A 73 -21.12 7.84 1.87
N VAL A 74 -22.05 6.90 1.89
CA VAL A 74 -21.74 5.46 1.79
C VAL A 74 -21.10 5.13 0.45
N VAL A 75 -21.61 5.72 -0.64
CA VAL A 75 -21.01 5.55 -1.98
C VAL A 75 -19.59 6.14 -2.01
N GLY A 76 -19.41 7.33 -1.43
CA GLY A 76 -18.08 7.94 -1.31
C GLY A 76 -17.09 7.10 -0.53
N ASP A 77 -17.53 6.51 0.58
CA ASP A 77 -16.71 5.64 1.40
C ASP A 77 -16.30 4.37 0.62
N HIS A 78 -17.23 3.76 -0.14
CA HIS A 78 -16.91 2.62 -0.99
C HIS A 78 -15.89 2.97 -2.07
N MET A 79 -16.02 4.13 -2.69
CA MET A 79 -15.05 4.60 -3.69
C MET A 79 -13.66 4.80 -3.05
N GLY A 80 -13.61 5.37 -1.85
CA GLY A 80 -12.37 5.51 -1.08
C GLY A 80 -11.71 4.16 -0.78
N MET A 81 -12.48 3.16 -0.40
CA MET A 81 -12.01 1.80 -0.19
C MET A 81 -11.38 1.22 -1.47
N LEU A 82 -12.04 1.38 -2.62
CA LEU A 82 -11.52 0.91 -3.90
C LEU A 82 -10.23 1.67 -4.31
N ALA A 83 -10.14 2.95 -3.99
CA ALA A 83 -8.94 3.74 -4.24
C ALA A 83 -7.73 3.18 -3.48
N THR A 84 -7.92 2.71 -2.24
CA THR A 84 -6.84 2.08 -1.48
C THR A 84 -6.37 0.78 -2.13
N VAL A 85 -7.27 0.00 -2.69
CA VAL A 85 -6.92 -1.22 -3.42
C VAL A 85 -6.10 -0.90 -4.66
N MET A 86 -6.48 0.15 -5.40
CA MET A 86 -5.71 0.60 -6.57
C MET A 86 -4.26 0.95 -6.20
N ASN A 87 -4.07 1.71 -5.12
CA ASN A 87 -2.73 2.03 -4.62
C ASN A 87 -1.96 0.77 -4.19
N GLY A 88 -2.64 -0.16 -3.55
CA GLY A 88 -2.05 -1.44 -3.16
C GLY A 88 -1.54 -2.24 -4.36
N LEU A 89 -2.32 -2.30 -5.43
CA LEU A 89 -1.94 -2.98 -6.67
C LEU A 89 -0.73 -2.30 -7.32
N ALA A 90 -0.71 -0.97 -7.38
CA ALA A 90 0.40 -0.21 -7.93
C ALA A 90 1.69 -0.46 -7.13
N MET A 91 1.62 -0.45 -5.81
CA MET A 91 2.77 -0.73 -4.94
C MET A 91 3.27 -2.16 -5.11
N ARG A 92 2.36 -3.13 -5.18
CA ARG A 92 2.72 -4.53 -5.44
C ARG A 92 3.46 -4.68 -6.75
N ASP A 93 2.97 -4.04 -7.81
CA ASP A 93 3.63 -4.09 -9.12
C ASP A 93 5.05 -3.52 -9.07
N ALA A 94 5.21 -2.36 -8.43
CA ALA A 94 6.53 -1.74 -8.26
C ALA A 94 7.48 -2.63 -7.45
N LEU A 95 6.98 -3.28 -6.40
CA LEU A 95 7.76 -4.22 -5.60
C LEU A 95 8.18 -5.45 -6.43
N HIS A 96 7.27 -6.01 -7.23
CA HIS A 96 7.59 -7.13 -8.11
C HIS A 96 8.64 -6.75 -9.16
N ARG A 97 8.56 -5.55 -9.72
CA ARG A 97 9.59 -5.05 -10.65
C ARG A 97 10.94 -4.85 -9.97
N ALA A 98 10.95 -4.63 -8.66
CA ALA A 98 12.15 -4.57 -7.84
C ALA A 98 12.59 -5.96 -7.31
N TYR A 99 11.96 -7.04 -7.76
CA TYR A 99 12.22 -8.43 -7.33
C TYR A 99 11.88 -8.69 -5.86
N VAL A 100 10.92 -7.96 -5.30
CA VAL A 100 10.36 -8.19 -3.97
C VAL A 100 9.00 -8.88 -4.11
N ASN A 101 8.88 -10.07 -3.55
CA ASN A 101 7.60 -10.78 -3.55
C ASN A 101 6.68 -10.15 -2.51
N ALA A 102 5.52 -9.69 -2.95
CA ALA A 102 4.52 -9.05 -2.11
C ALA A 102 3.10 -9.45 -2.54
N ARG A 103 2.16 -9.44 -1.60
CA ARG A 103 0.75 -9.69 -1.86
C ARG A 103 -0.07 -8.47 -1.44
N VAL A 104 -1.11 -8.17 -2.20
CA VAL A 104 -2.12 -7.18 -1.81
C VAL A 104 -3.21 -7.86 -1.01
N MET A 105 -3.55 -7.28 0.13
CA MET A 105 -4.59 -7.79 1.02
C MET A 105 -5.66 -6.72 1.22
N SER A 106 -6.92 -7.14 1.20
CA SER A 106 -8.07 -6.28 1.45
C SER A 106 -9.10 -7.03 2.30
N ALA A 107 -9.79 -6.30 3.17
CA ALA A 107 -10.93 -6.87 3.91
C ALA A 107 -12.15 -7.05 3.00
N ILE A 108 -12.23 -6.34 1.88
CA ILE A 108 -13.28 -6.53 0.87
C ILE A 108 -12.88 -7.70 -0.03
N PRO A 109 -13.76 -8.71 -0.21
CA PRO A 109 -13.48 -9.79 -1.15
C PRO A 109 -13.46 -9.28 -2.58
N LEU A 110 -12.30 -9.36 -3.23
CA LEU A 110 -12.11 -8.98 -4.63
C LEU A 110 -11.39 -10.14 -5.33
N LYS A 111 -12.15 -11.16 -5.72
CA LYS A 111 -11.60 -12.37 -6.33
C LYS A 111 -10.82 -12.05 -7.59
N GLY A 112 -9.63 -12.63 -7.70
CA GLY A 112 -8.74 -12.42 -8.84
C GLY A 112 -7.95 -11.13 -8.81
N VAL A 113 -8.16 -10.25 -7.83
CA VAL A 113 -7.50 -8.95 -7.69
C VAL A 113 -6.56 -8.95 -6.49
N CYS A 114 -7.06 -9.32 -5.32
CA CYS A 114 -6.27 -9.34 -4.10
C CYS A 114 -6.72 -10.45 -3.15
N VAL A 115 -5.90 -10.72 -2.14
CA VAL A 115 -6.21 -11.71 -1.11
C VAL A 115 -7.14 -11.07 -0.07
N THR A 116 -8.21 -11.76 0.30
CA THR A 116 -9.07 -11.32 1.40
C THR A 116 -8.36 -11.52 2.74
N THR A 117 -8.30 -10.47 3.56
CA THR A 117 -7.77 -10.56 4.91
C THR A 117 -8.78 -11.29 5.79
N THR A 118 -8.40 -12.45 6.33
CA THR A 118 -9.20 -13.18 7.32
C THR A 118 -8.53 -13.12 8.68
N ILE A 119 -9.34 -13.09 9.73
CA ILE A 119 -8.85 -13.15 11.11
C ILE A 119 -8.08 -14.48 11.30
N GLY A 120 -6.85 -14.39 11.80
CA GLY A 120 -6.03 -15.56 12.10
C GLY A 120 -5.08 -16.03 11.00
N GLN A 121 -5.05 -15.37 9.84
CA GLN A 121 -4.00 -15.66 8.86
C GLN A 121 -2.65 -15.15 9.35
N THR A 122 -1.72 -16.07 9.51
CA THR A 122 -0.33 -15.71 9.82
C THR A 122 0.32 -15.11 8.58
N LEU A 123 0.71 -13.86 8.65
CA LEU A 123 1.42 -13.19 7.58
C LEU A 123 2.89 -13.60 7.65
N SER A 124 3.27 -14.58 6.84
CA SER A 124 4.64 -15.10 6.78
C SER A 124 5.49 -14.43 5.69
N ALA A 125 4.94 -13.44 4.98
CA ALA A 125 5.58 -12.78 3.84
C ALA A 125 5.28 -11.28 3.84
N ASN A 126 5.93 -10.55 2.97
CA ASN A 126 5.66 -9.14 2.76
C ASN A 126 4.26 -8.95 2.16
N PHE A 127 3.56 -7.90 2.58
CA PHE A 127 2.22 -7.60 2.09
C PHE A 127 1.97 -6.10 1.99
N VAL A 128 1.02 -5.75 1.13
CA VAL A 128 0.46 -4.41 1.04
C VAL A 128 -1.02 -4.52 1.38
N LYS A 129 -1.46 -3.80 2.40
CA LYS A 129 -2.86 -3.79 2.82
C LYS A 129 -3.53 -2.49 2.36
N ALA A 130 -4.64 -2.63 1.65
CA ALA A 130 -5.52 -1.53 1.34
C ALA A 130 -6.23 -1.08 2.64
N GLU A 131 -6.09 0.20 2.98
CA GLU A 131 -6.66 0.80 4.18
C GLU A 131 -7.73 1.82 3.79
N TRP A 132 -8.85 1.73 4.46
CA TRP A 132 -9.92 2.73 4.35
C TRP A 132 -10.34 3.26 5.72
#